data_7fce33cd12d86fb8739795b87d497456
#
_entry.id   7fce33cd12d86fb8739795b87d497456
#
_cell.length_a   1.000
_cell.length_b   1.000
_cell.length_c   1.000
_cell.angle_alpha   90.00
_cell.angle_beta   90.00
_cell.angle_gamma   90.00
#
_symmetry.space_group_name_H-M   'P 1'
#
loop_
_entity.id
_entity.type
_entity.pdbx_description
1 polymer ?
#
loop_
_entity_poly.entity_id
_entity_poly.type
_entity_poly.pdbx_seq_one_letter_code
_entity_poly.pdbx_strand_id
1 'polypeptide(L)'
;MDKPKPKPQPEPYGLIPRWFMEQTLGRDCGYKQWLRTTFGGDIAERLIADYYIGGSAEGDAVFWQVDSADNVRTGKIMSYDPATGKRHKGEEAYTDWVHSVMRREGALPEGWQLKQCLYGEHLLKRRPNEIVAVAEGAKTAHVGSALMPDMVWVAVDSMLGITSERLEPLKGRKCIFFADEGRGYEEWKERLGPIAHGVGFQYLLSDFVEEHAVLSGGDIADMIGYEELRERNE
;
A
#
# COMPACT_ATOMS: atom_id res chain seq x y z
N MET A 1 25.58 8.96 -40.94
CA MET A 1 24.81 9.38 -39.74
C MET A 1 23.78 8.28 -39.48
N ASP A 2 24.07 7.40 -38.52
CA ASP A 2 23.12 6.35 -38.16
C ASP A 2 21.90 7.00 -37.47
N LYS A 3 20.71 6.65 -37.95
CA LYS A 3 19.46 7.05 -37.31
C LYS A 3 19.42 6.39 -35.91
N PRO A 4 19.07 7.12 -34.85
CA PRO A 4 18.96 6.55 -33.54
C PRO A 4 17.93 5.40 -33.57
N LYS A 5 18.32 4.23 -33.05
CA LYS A 5 17.40 3.09 -32.92
C LYS A 5 16.17 3.54 -32.12
N PRO A 6 14.95 3.18 -32.59
CA PRO A 6 13.76 3.50 -31.84
C PRO A 6 13.89 2.88 -30.41
N LYS A 7 13.58 3.66 -29.38
CA LYS A 7 13.50 3.13 -28.01
C LYS A 7 12.51 1.97 -28.01
N PRO A 8 12.84 0.84 -27.36
CA PRO A 8 11.89 -0.25 -27.23
C PRO A 8 10.57 0.31 -26.67
N GLN A 9 9.46 0.03 -27.33
CA GLN A 9 8.16 0.30 -26.74
C GLN A 9 8.07 -0.52 -25.45
N PRO A 10 7.58 0.07 -24.34
CA PRO A 10 7.41 -0.70 -23.12
C PRO A 10 6.48 -1.88 -23.41
N GLU A 11 6.88 -3.08 -23.04
CA GLU A 11 6.06 -4.28 -23.10
C GLU A 11 4.69 -3.96 -22.48
N PRO A 12 3.58 -4.36 -23.11
CA PRO A 12 2.26 -4.07 -22.57
C PRO A 12 2.06 -4.86 -21.28
N TYR A 13 2.26 -4.19 -20.16
CA TYR A 13 1.93 -4.77 -18.85
C TYR A 13 0.43 -5.07 -18.78
N GLY A 14 0.11 -6.23 -18.23
CA GLY A 14 -1.27 -6.63 -18.03
C GLY A 14 -1.99 -5.78 -17.01
N LEU A 15 -3.27 -5.55 -17.24
CA LEU A 15 -4.17 -4.89 -16.32
C LEU A 15 -5.22 -5.88 -15.83
N ILE A 16 -5.70 -5.70 -14.61
CA ILE A 16 -6.88 -6.40 -14.12
C ILE A 16 -8.10 -5.55 -14.49
N PRO A 17 -9.15 -6.15 -15.07
CA PRO A 17 -10.36 -5.41 -15.39
C PRO A 17 -10.97 -4.74 -14.14
N ARG A 18 -11.30 -3.45 -14.26
CA ARG A 18 -11.79 -2.65 -13.13
C ARG A 18 -13.05 -3.25 -12.48
N TRP A 19 -13.95 -3.82 -13.27
CA TRP A 19 -15.16 -4.47 -12.75
C TRP A 19 -14.84 -5.60 -11.74
N PHE A 20 -13.70 -6.28 -11.90
CA PHE A 20 -13.27 -7.32 -10.98
C PHE A 20 -12.95 -6.74 -9.59
N MET A 21 -12.26 -5.61 -9.56
CA MET A 21 -12.04 -4.86 -8.32
C MET A 21 -13.37 -4.41 -7.70
N GLU A 22 -14.25 -3.80 -8.52
CA GLU A 22 -15.53 -3.22 -8.07
C GLU A 22 -16.44 -4.27 -7.41
N GLN A 23 -16.43 -5.52 -7.86
CA GLN A 23 -17.17 -6.61 -7.21
C GLN A 23 -16.74 -6.90 -5.77
N THR A 24 -15.51 -6.55 -5.40
CA THR A 24 -14.98 -6.77 -4.05
C THR A 24 -15.27 -5.60 -3.10
N LEU A 25 -15.46 -4.38 -3.63
CA LEU A 25 -15.57 -3.17 -2.81
C LEU A 25 -16.78 -3.19 -1.87
N GLY A 26 -17.91 -3.76 -2.34
CA GLY A 26 -19.14 -3.89 -1.55
C GLY A 26 -19.13 -5.03 -0.52
N ARG A 27 -18.12 -5.93 -0.57
CA ARG A 27 -18.03 -7.05 0.37
C ARG A 27 -17.38 -6.60 1.67
N ASP A 28 -17.91 -7.06 2.80
CA ASP A 28 -17.28 -6.84 4.10
C ASP A 28 -16.13 -7.83 4.33
N CYS A 29 -15.25 -7.52 5.29
CA CYS A 29 -14.16 -8.39 5.72
C CYS A 29 -13.68 -8.00 7.12
N GLY A 30 -12.93 -8.89 7.77
CA GLY A 30 -12.42 -8.65 9.13
C GLY A 30 -11.64 -7.35 9.27
N TYR A 31 -10.86 -6.97 8.26
CA TYR A 31 -10.10 -5.72 8.28
C TYR A 31 -10.98 -4.47 8.25
N LYS A 32 -12.05 -4.44 7.46
CA LYS A 32 -13.02 -3.32 7.44
C LYS A 32 -13.74 -3.19 8.77
N GLN A 33 -14.09 -4.30 9.40
CA GLN A 33 -14.72 -4.33 10.72
C GLN A 33 -13.77 -3.73 11.76
N TRP A 34 -12.50 -4.12 11.74
CA TRP A 34 -11.47 -3.54 12.60
C TRP A 34 -11.32 -2.04 12.40
N LEU A 35 -11.28 -1.55 11.15
CA LEU A 35 -11.21 -0.11 10.87
C LEU A 35 -12.38 0.66 11.51
N ARG A 36 -13.61 0.14 11.36
CA ARG A 36 -14.82 0.78 11.92
C ARG A 36 -14.79 0.82 13.44
N THR A 37 -14.36 -0.27 14.07
CA THR A 37 -14.27 -0.36 15.52
C THR A 37 -13.17 0.54 16.10
N THR A 38 -12.05 0.68 15.36
CA THR A 38 -10.88 1.42 15.85
C THR A 38 -10.99 2.93 15.60
N PHE A 39 -11.43 3.34 14.41
CA PHE A 39 -11.40 4.75 13.99
C PHE A 39 -12.79 5.39 13.89
N GLY A 40 -13.86 4.64 14.15
CA GLY A 40 -15.24 5.10 13.94
C GLY A 40 -15.67 5.07 12.46
N GLY A 41 -16.99 5.14 12.24
CA GLY A 41 -17.58 4.96 10.91
C GLY A 41 -17.07 5.93 9.86
N ASP A 42 -17.04 7.21 10.15
CA ASP A 42 -16.70 8.25 9.17
C ASP A 42 -15.25 8.10 8.64
N ILE A 43 -14.30 7.91 9.55
CA ILE A 43 -12.89 7.72 9.17
C ILE A 43 -12.71 6.38 8.44
N ALA A 44 -13.33 5.31 8.94
CA ALA A 44 -13.23 3.99 8.35
C ALA A 44 -13.79 3.97 6.91
N GLU A 45 -15.00 4.51 6.68
CA GLU A 45 -15.60 4.53 5.35
C GLU A 45 -14.80 5.41 4.38
N ARG A 46 -14.23 6.52 4.83
CA ARG A 46 -13.29 7.33 4.04
C ARG A 46 -12.07 6.48 3.63
N LEU A 47 -11.43 5.79 4.56
CA LEU A 47 -10.27 4.95 4.26
C LEU A 47 -10.61 3.81 3.29
N ILE A 48 -11.76 3.13 3.51
CA ILE A 48 -12.24 2.05 2.66
C ILE A 48 -12.46 2.54 1.22
N ALA A 49 -13.08 3.71 1.07
CA ALA A 49 -13.33 4.31 -0.24
C ALA A 49 -12.06 4.84 -0.91
N ASP A 50 -11.25 5.62 -0.18
CA ASP A 50 -10.05 6.23 -0.72
C ASP A 50 -9.04 5.20 -1.20
N TYR A 51 -8.86 4.12 -0.45
CA TYR A 51 -7.85 3.09 -0.74
C TYR A 51 -8.39 1.88 -1.50
N TYR A 52 -9.66 1.89 -1.94
CA TYR A 52 -10.29 0.76 -2.62
C TYR A 52 -10.11 -0.55 -1.86
N ILE A 53 -10.40 -0.55 -0.53
CA ILE A 53 -10.30 -1.75 0.27
C ILE A 53 -11.48 -2.67 -0.07
N GLY A 54 -11.18 -3.83 -0.65
CA GLY A 54 -12.16 -4.85 -1.00
C GLY A 54 -12.27 -5.95 0.07
N GLY A 55 -13.25 -6.84 -0.10
CA GLY A 55 -13.37 -8.10 0.61
C GLY A 55 -13.40 -9.28 -0.37
N SER A 56 -12.71 -10.39 -0.04
CA SER A 56 -12.83 -11.66 -0.76
C SER A 56 -14.15 -12.35 -0.43
N ALA A 57 -14.46 -13.44 -1.11
CA ALA A 57 -15.63 -14.26 -0.79
C ALA A 57 -15.49 -14.96 0.57
N GLU A 58 -14.27 -15.21 0.99
CA GLU A 58 -13.89 -15.86 2.25
C GLU A 58 -13.79 -14.87 3.42
N GLY A 59 -13.95 -13.56 3.18
CA GLY A 59 -13.89 -12.52 4.20
C GLY A 59 -12.49 -11.91 4.44
N ASP A 60 -11.53 -12.20 3.56
CA ASP A 60 -10.21 -11.59 3.60
C ASP A 60 -10.21 -10.20 2.99
N ALA A 61 -9.32 -9.33 3.46
CA ALA A 61 -9.13 -8.01 2.87
C ALA A 61 -8.43 -8.10 1.52
N VAL A 62 -8.86 -7.29 0.56
CA VAL A 62 -8.19 -7.12 -0.74
C VAL A 62 -7.72 -5.68 -0.87
N PHE A 63 -6.41 -5.48 -0.83
CA PHE A 63 -5.76 -4.18 -0.98
C PHE A 63 -5.37 -3.96 -2.43
N TRP A 64 -6.18 -3.16 -3.14
CA TRP A 64 -6.03 -2.96 -4.57
C TRP A 64 -4.95 -1.93 -4.90
N GLN A 65 -3.99 -2.33 -5.73
CA GLN A 65 -3.00 -1.43 -6.32
C GLN A 65 -3.59 -0.81 -7.60
N VAL A 66 -3.89 0.48 -7.52
CA VAL A 66 -4.39 1.28 -8.63
C VAL A 66 -3.40 2.39 -8.89
N ASP A 67 -2.92 2.50 -10.13
CA ASP A 67 -1.90 3.47 -10.52
C ASP A 67 -2.47 4.90 -10.72
N SER A 68 -1.58 5.85 -10.97
CA SER A 68 -1.91 7.26 -11.20
C SER A 68 -2.78 7.50 -12.46
N ALA A 69 -2.86 6.53 -13.36
CA ALA A 69 -3.75 6.56 -14.54
C ALA A 69 -5.08 5.81 -14.30
N ASP A 70 -5.40 5.45 -13.05
CA ASP A 70 -6.57 4.67 -12.62
C ASP A 70 -6.62 3.23 -13.17
N ASN A 71 -5.49 2.67 -13.59
CA ASN A 71 -5.41 1.28 -13.98
C ASN A 71 -5.26 0.38 -12.77
N VAL A 72 -6.02 -0.71 -12.73
CA VAL A 72 -5.91 -1.74 -11.69
C VAL A 72 -4.76 -2.67 -12.04
N ARG A 73 -3.69 -2.67 -11.25
CA ARG A 73 -2.48 -3.46 -11.47
C ARG A 73 -2.59 -4.86 -10.87
N THR A 74 -3.00 -4.92 -9.62
CA THR A 74 -3.23 -6.15 -8.86
C THR A 74 -3.94 -5.82 -7.56
N GLY A 75 -4.14 -6.84 -6.68
CA GLY A 75 -4.58 -6.67 -5.31
C GLY A 75 -3.85 -7.67 -4.41
N LYS A 76 -3.51 -7.28 -3.20
CA LYS A 76 -2.96 -8.15 -2.16
C LYS A 76 -4.10 -8.64 -1.28
N ILE A 77 -4.24 -9.96 -1.17
CA ILE A 77 -5.28 -10.60 -0.37
C ILE A 77 -4.66 -11.00 0.96
N MET A 78 -5.27 -10.62 2.07
CA MET A 78 -4.73 -10.92 3.39
C MET A 78 -5.84 -11.11 4.42
N SER A 79 -5.67 -12.12 5.28
CA SER A 79 -6.57 -12.39 6.40
C SER A 79 -6.20 -11.58 7.65
N TYR A 80 -7.20 -11.00 8.31
CA TYR A 80 -7.04 -10.18 9.51
C TYR A 80 -8.08 -10.53 10.56
N ASP A 81 -7.63 -10.54 11.81
CA ASP A 81 -8.49 -10.61 12.98
C ASP A 81 -9.29 -9.29 13.13
N PRO A 82 -10.63 -9.33 13.09
CA PRO A 82 -11.46 -8.14 13.18
C PRO A 82 -11.41 -7.43 14.54
N ALA A 83 -11.01 -8.11 15.60
CA ALA A 83 -10.91 -7.52 16.94
C ALA A 83 -9.62 -6.72 17.12
N THR A 84 -8.51 -7.21 16.56
CA THR A 84 -7.17 -6.66 16.81
C THR A 84 -6.54 -5.97 15.60
N GLY A 85 -7.06 -6.19 14.40
CA GLY A 85 -6.45 -5.73 13.14
C GLY A 85 -5.06 -6.33 12.89
N LYS A 86 -4.72 -7.43 13.55
CA LYS A 86 -3.49 -8.18 13.30
C LYS A 86 -3.73 -9.22 12.20
N ARG A 87 -2.71 -9.48 11.41
CA ARG A 87 -2.76 -10.58 10.43
C ARG A 87 -2.93 -11.91 11.17
N HIS A 88 -3.78 -12.76 10.68
CA HIS A 88 -3.88 -14.14 11.17
C HIS A 88 -2.52 -14.84 11.00
N LYS A 89 -2.22 -15.76 11.91
CA LYS A 89 -0.99 -16.56 11.94
C LYS A 89 -1.32 -18.05 11.97
N GLY A 90 -0.33 -18.89 11.66
CA GLY A 90 -0.52 -20.35 11.69
C GLY A 90 -1.49 -20.82 10.59
N GLU A 91 -2.41 -21.69 10.93
CA GLU A 91 -3.36 -22.32 10.00
C GLU A 91 -4.40 -21.35 9.43
N GLU A 92 -4.71 -20.26 10.13
CA GLU A 92 -5.64 -19.22 9.68
C GLU A 92 -4.97 -18.16 8.81
N ALA A 93 -3.64 -18.21 8.66
CA ALA A 93 -2.90 -17.24 7.87
C ALA A 93 -3.19 -17.41 6.39
N TYR A 94 -3.68 -16.34 5.76
CA TYR A 94 -3.80 -16.30 4.31
C TYR A 94 -3.16 -15.02 3.75
N THR A 95 -2.32 -15.20 2.76
CA THR A 95 -1.73 -14.09 1.98
C THR A 95 -1.54 -14.56 0.55
N ASP A 96 -2.13 -13.86 -0.38
CA ASP A 96 -2.01 -14.15 -1.82
C ASP A 96 -2.13 -12.84 -2.64
N TRP A 97 -2.02 -12.96 -3.94
CA TRP A 97 -2.20 -11.87 -4.89
C TRP A 97 -3.29 -12.19 -5.90
N VAL A 98 -4.14 -11.23 -6.19
CA VAL A 98 -5.23 -11.40 -7.17
C VAL A 98 -4.71 -11.93 -8.50
N HIS A 99 -3.61 -11.38 -9.04
CA HIS A 99 -3.02 -11.88 -10.29
C HIS A 99 -2.52 -13.34 -10.18
N SER A 100 -2.08 -13.78 -9.00
CA SER A 100 -1.65 -15.18 -8.77
C SER A 100 -2.86 -16.13 -8.74
N VAL A 101 -3.94 -15.71 -8.09
CA VAL A 101 -5.21 -16.45 -8.11
C VAL A 101 -5.73 -16.56 -9.54
N MET A 102 -5.88 -15.43 -10.25
CA MET A 102 -6.35 -15.41 -11.65
C MET A 102 -5.48 -16.24 -12.58
N ARG A 103 -4.17 -16.29 -12.34
CA ARG A 103 -3.25 -17.12 -13.16
C ARG A 103 -3.50 -18.61 -12.94
N ARG A 104 -3.70 -19.04 -11.67
CA ARG A 104 -4.03 -20.43 -11.34
C ARG A 104 -5.38 -20.88 -11.94
N GLU A 105 -6.31 -19.94 -12.05
CA GLU A 105 -7.64 -20.17 -12.63
C GLU A 105 -7.67 -20.04 -14.17
N GLY A 106 -6.54 -19.71 -14.80
CA GLY A 106 -6.48 -19.49 -16.24
C GLY A 106 -7.23 -18.25 -16.73
N ALA A 107 -7.52 -17.30 -15.83
CA ALA A 107 -8.28 -16.09 -16.13
C ALA A 107 -7.44 -14.93 -16.69
N LEU A 108 -6.11 -15.05 -16.69
CA LEU A 108 -5.23 -14.04 -17.28
C LEU A 108 -4.92 -14.40 -18.74
N PRO A 109 -4.86 -13.40 -19.65
CA PRO A 109 -4.46 -13.62 -21.04
C PRO A 109 -3.04 -14.21 -21.15
N GLU A 110 -2.77 -14.93 -22.23
CA GLU A 110 -1.40 -15.37 -22.55
C GLU A 110 -0.46 -14.16 -22.67
N GLY A 111 0.75 -14.28 -22.10
CA GLY A 111 1.74 -13.19 -22.09
C GLY A 111 1.45 -12.07 -21.08
N TRP A 112 0.43 -12.18 -20.24
CA TRP A 112 0.16 -11.19 -19.20
C TRP A 112 1.34 -11.02 -18.25
N GLN A 113 1.82 -9.79 -18.07
CA GLN A 113 2.94 -9.46 -17.21
C GLN A 113 2.50 -8.53 -16.08
N LEU A 114 2.97 -8.83 -14.86
CA LEU A 114 2.72 -8.00 -13.70
C LEU A 114 3.58 -6.73 -13.74
N LYS A 115 2.93 -5.59 -13.53
CA LYS A 115 3.59 -4.35 -13.11
C LYS A 115 2.89 -3.83 -11.87
N GLN A 116 3.54 -3.97 -10.72
CA GLN A 116 3.03 -3.39 -9.48
C GLN A 116 3.25 -1.87 -9.44
N CYS A 117 2.37 -1.16 -8.77
CA CYS A 117 2.49 0.26 -8.43
C CYS A 117 2.51 0.45 -6.92
N LEU A 118 2.63 1.70 -6.44
CA LEU A 118 2.44 1.99 -5.02
C LEU A 118 0.99 1.71 -4.63
N TYR A 119 0.78 1.12 -3.48
CA TYR A 119 -0.54 1.07 -2.87
C TYR A 119 -0.97 2.51 -2.52
N GLY A 120 -2.16 2.93 -2.93
CA GLY A 120 -2.59 4.32 -2.79
C GLY A 120 -2.04 5.30 -3.84
N GLU A 121 -1.32 4.85 -4.88
CA GLU A 121 -0.71 5.71 -5.91
C GLU A 121 -1.72 6.65 -6.57
N HIS A 122 -2.93 6.18 -6.86
CA HIS A 122 -4.01 6.98 -7.46
C HIS A 122 -4.40 8.22 -6.62
N LEU A 123 -4.07 8.25 -5.32
CA LEU A 123 -4.31 9.41 -4.46
C LEU A 123 -3.33 10.56 -4.75
N LEU A 124 -2.15 10.28 -5.28
CA LEU A 124 -1.12 11.28 -5.55
C LEU A 124 -1.62 12.38 -6.49
N LYS A 125 -2.42 12.01 -7.51
CA LYS A 125 -2.98 12.98 -8.46
C LYS A 125 -4.09 13.84 -7.88
N ARG A 126 -4.79 13.33 -6.86
CA ARG A 126 -5.87 14.08 -6.19
C ARG A 126 -5.32 15.13 -5.23
N ARG A 127 -4.08 14.92 -4.76
CA ARG A 127 -3.41 15.74 -3.74
C ARG A 127 -1.97 16.08 -4.17
N PRO A 128 -1.80 16.88 -5.25
CA PRO A 128 -0.50 17.06 -5.92
C PRO A 128 0.53 17.85 -5.10
N ASN A 129 0.10 18.64 -4.13
CA ASN A 129 0.97 19.57 -3.40
C ASN A 129 1.32 19.12 -1.98
N GLU A 130 0.61 18.08 -1.46
CA GLU A 130 0.86 17.61 -0.11
C GLU A 130 2.12 16.74 -0.04
N ILE A 131 2.68 16.65 1.17
CA ILE A 131 3.76 15.72 1.48
C ILE A 131 3.27 14.28 1.29
N VAL A 132 4.10 13.44 0.68
CA VAL A 132 3.80 12.03 0.54
C VAL A 132 4.48 11.26 1.67
N ALA A 133 3.69 10.55 2.46
CA ALA A 133 4.18 9.60 3.43
C ALA A 133 4.23 8.19 2.80
N VAL A 134 5.39 7.56 2.83
CA VAL A 134 5.64 6.25 2.23
C VAL A 134 5.87 5.24 3.34
N ALA A 135 4.99 4.26 3.47
CA ALA A 135 5.08 3.17 4.44
C ALA A 135 5.51 1.85 3.77
N GLU A 136 5.95 0.88 4.57
CA GLU A 136 6.23 -0.45 4.04
C GLU A 136 4.93 -1.19 3.71
N GLY A 137 3.95 -1.20 4.61
CA GLY A 137 2.71 -1.95 4.49
C GLY A 137 1.45 -1.09 4.29
N ALA A 138 0.43 -1.66 3.64
CA ALA A 138 -0.85 -1.01 3.41
C ALA A 138 -1.56 -0.62 4.73
N LYS A 139 -1.53 -1.48 5.77
CA LYS A 139 -2.10 -1.18 7.09
C LYS A 139 -1.50 0.08 7.68
N THR A 140 -0.18 0.22 7.64
CA THR A 140 0.55 1.39 8.13
C THR A 140 0.12 2.65 7.39
N ALA A 141 -0.08 2.57 6.05
CA ALA A 141 -0.60 3.69 5.27
C ALA A 141 -2.02 4.09 5.68
N HIS A 142 -2.91 3.13 5.99
CA HIS A 142 -4.27 3.44 6.47
C HIS A 142 -4.25 4.11 7.83
N VAL A 143 -3.49 3.58 8.77
CA VAL A 143 -3.35 4.14 10.11
C VAL A 143 -2.76 5.55 10.04
N GLY A 144 -1.69 5.73 9.25
CA GLY A 144 -1.10 7.03 9.00
C GLY A 144 -2.11 8.02 8.39
N SER A 145 -2.89 7.59 7.40
CA SER A 145 -3.94 8.42 6.79
C SER A 145 -5.09 8.78 7.75
N ALA A 146 -5.40 7.90 8.71
CA ALA A 146 -6.38 8.21 9.75
C ALA A 146 -5.91 9.31 10.70
N LEU A 147 -4.64 9.26 11.11
CA LEU A 147 -4.07 10.08 12.17
C LEU A 147 -3.40 11.36 11.67
N MET A 148 -2.84 11.31 10.48
CA MET A 148 -2.14 12.42 9.83
C MET A 148 -2.73 12.65 8.43
N PRO A 149 -4.00 13.12 8.35
CA PRO A 149 -4.74 13.26 7.08
C PRO A 149 -4.19 14.35 6.17
N ASP A 150 -3.31 15.23 6.66
CA ASP A 150 -2.68 16.30 5.87
C ASP A 150 -1.58 15.77 4.92
N MET A 151 -1.18 14.51 5.06
CA MET A 151 -0.26 13.83 4.15
C MET A 151 -0.98 12.85 3.24
N VAL A 152 -0.40 12.58 2.06
CA VAL A 152 -0.84 11.49 1.19
C VAL A 152 -0.06 10.24 1.54
N TRP A 153 -0.73 9.25 2.09
CA TRP A 153 -0.10 8.00 2.48
C TRP A 153 -0.15 6.97 1.34
N VAL A 154 1.00 6.38 1.06
CA VAL A 154 1.17 5.28 0.09
C VAL A 154 2.01 4.17 0.71
N ALA A 155 1.96 2.96 0.14
CA ALA A 155 2.82 1.87 0.59
C ALA A 155 3.51 1.14 -0.55
N VAL A 156 4.71 0.61 -0.27
CA VAL A 156 5.51 -0.18 -1.23
C VAL A 156 5.22 -1.69 -1.16
N ASP A 157 4.40 -2.13 -0.19
CA ASP A 157 3.96 -3.51 0.06
C ASP A 157 5.06 -4.54 0.38
N SER A 158 6.30 -4.11 0.51
CA SER A 158 7.41 -4.94 1.01
C SER A 158 8.67 -4.11 1.27
N MET A 159 9.53 -4.57 2.17
CA MET A 159 10.83 -3.97 2.45
C MET A 159 11.66 -3.71 1.18
N LEU A 160 11.65 -4.65 0.22
CA LEU A 160 12.37 -4.52 -1.05
C LEU A 160 11.60 -3.75 -2.13
N GLY A 161 10.38 -3.26 -1.81
CA GLY A 161 9.51 -2.55 -2.73
C GLY A 161 10.01 -1.17 -3.17
N ILE A 162 11.03 -0.61 -2.52
CA ILE A 162 11.67 0.64 -2.94
C ILE A 162 12.57 0.42 -4.16
N THR A 163 12.03 0.67 -5.34
CA THR A 163 12.74 0.62 -6.62
C THR A 163 12.50 1.91 -7.40
N SER A 164 13.44 2.30 -8.28
CA SER A 164 13.27 3.51 -9.10
C SER A 164 11.99 3.46 -9.94
N GLU A 165 11.62 2.29 -10.45
CA GLU A 165 10.41 2.12 -11.23
C GLU A 165 9.14 2.34 -10.40
N ARG A 166 9.07 1.74 -9.19
CA ARG A 166 7.89 1.86 -8.31
C ARG A 166 7.76 3.25 -7.71
N LEU A 167 8.88 3.94 -7.45
CA LEU A 167 8.90 5.28 -6.89
C LEU A 167 8.87 6.40 -7.96
N GLU A 168 8.82 6.06 -9.24
CA GLU A 168 8.73 7.03 -10.33
C GLU A 168 7.56 8.03 -10.17
N PRO A 169 6.35 7.64 -9.70
CA PRO A 169 5.25 8.57 -9.46
C PRO A 169 5.53 9.65 -8.40
N LEU A 170 6.60 9.51 -7.61
CA LEU A 170 7.03 10.48 -6.60
C LEU A 170 7.91 11.61 -7.17
N LYS A 171 8.22 11.59 -8.46
CA LYS A 171 9.03 12.61 -9.12
C LYS A 171 8.51 14.02 -8.82
N GLY A 172 9.42 14.91 -8.36
CA GLY A 172 9.11 16.27 -7.98
C GLY A 172 8.40 16.44 -6.63
N ARG A 173 8.08 15.36 -5.92
CA ARG A 173 7.38 15.40 -4.62
C ARG A 173 8.35 15.56 -3.45
N LYS A 174 7.80 16.00 -2.33
CA LYS A 174 8.44 15.92 -1.01
C LYS A 174 7.88 14.69 -0.29
N CYS A 175 8.76 13.80 0.16
CA CYS A 175 8.38 12.50 0.71
C CYS A 175 8.97 12.30 2.10
N ILE A 176 8.22 11.65 2.98
CA ILE A 176 8.72 11.13 4.25
C ILE A 176 8.52 9.61 4.22
N PHE A 177 9.58 8.87 4.43
CA PHE A 177 9.58 7.41 4.44
C PHE A 177 9.55 6.90 5.88
N PHE A 178 8.61 6.02 6.17
CA PHE A 178 8.43 5.34 7.45
C PHE A 178 8.67 3.85 7.24
N ALA A 179 9.90 3.43 7.44
CA ALA A 179 10.28 2.01 7.38
C ALA A 179 9.83 1.30 8.66
N ASP A 180 9.65 -0.02 8.57
CA ASP A 180 9.53 -0.88 9.74
C ASP A 180 10.89 -0.93 10.45
N GLU A 181 10.88 -1.04 11.79
CA GLU A 181 12.08 -1.03 12.65
C GLU A 181 13.08 -2.13 12.25
N GLY A 182 14.35 -1.83 12.43
CA GLY A 182 15.47 -2.73 12.24
C GLY A 182 15.84 -2.94 10.78
N ARG A 183 15.67 -4.15 10.23
CA ARG A 183 16.13 -4.47 8.88
C ARG A 183 15.47 -3.63 7.79
N GLY A 184 14.21 -3.26 7.95
CA GLY A 184 13.50 -2.40 6.99
C GLY A 184 14.14 -1.02 6.90
N TYR A 185 14.42 -0.42 8.05
CA TYR A 185 15.07 0.88 8.15
C TYR A 185 16.47 0.89 7.53
N GLU A 186 17.32 -0.09 7.88
CA GLU A 186 18.69 -0.16 7.35
C GLU A 186 18.71 -0.37 5.83
N GLU A 187 17.86 -1.23 5.30
CA GLU A 187 17.71 -1.44 3.84
C GLU A 187 17.29 -0.16 3.12
N TRP A 188 16.35 0.59 3.67
CA TRP A 188 15.88 1.83 3.07
C TRP A 188 16.90 2.94 3.17
N LYS A 189 17.65 3.02 4.28
CA LYS A 189 18.73 3.97 4.50
C LYS A 189 19.84 3.85 3.45
N GLU A 190 20.19 2.63 3.06
CA GLU A 190 21.19 2.40 2.01
C GLU A 190 20.68 2.72 0.61
N ARG A 191 19.40 2.44 0.32
CA ARG A 191 18.86 2.45 -1.04
C ARG A 191 18.20 3.76 -1.46
N LEU A 192 17.60 4.50 -0.54
CA LEU A 192 16.77 5.68 -0.89
C LEU A 192 17.57 6.79 -1.55
N GLY A 193 18.79 7.08 -1.12
CA GLY A 193 19.59 8.17 -1.66
C GLY A 193 19.78 8.10 -3.17
N PRO A 194 20.36 7.01 -3.71
CA PRO A 194 20.52 6.84 -5.15
C PRO A 194 19.20 6.83 -5.92
N ILE A 195 18.16 6.21 -5.37
CA ILE A 195 16.83 6.16 -6.00
C ILE A 195 16.19 7.54 -6.08
N ALA A 196 16.18 8.29 -4.97
CA ALA A 196 15.61 9.62 -4.91
C ALA A 196 16.31 10.58 -5.88
N HIS A 197 17.64 10.50 -5.97
CA HIS A 197 18.41 11.29 -6.94
C HIS A 197 18.06 10.90 -8.38
N GLY A 198 17.96 9.59 -8.68
CA GLY A 198 17.68 9.10 -10.04
C GLY A 198 16.26 9.41 -10.51
N VAL A 199 15.27 9.32 -9.63
CA VAL A 199 13.86 9.64 -9.91
C VAL A 199 13.58 11.14 -9.85
N GLY A 200 14.25 11.87 -8.95
CA GLY A 200 14.10 13.32 -8.80
C GLY A 200 13.00 13.70 -7.81
N PHE A 201 12.99 13.12 -6.60
CA PHE A 201 12.15 13.56 -5.48
C PHE A 201 13.01 13.93 -4.26
N GLN A 202 12.46 14.77 -3.38
CA GLN A 202 13.07 15.08 -2.08
C GLN A 202 12.56 14.10 -1.03
N TYR A 203 13.42 13.64 -0.12
CA TYR A 203 13.00 12.72 0.91
C TYR A 203 13.63 12.99 2.27
N LEU A 204 12.90 12.54 3.30
CA LEU A 204 13.36 12.30 4.65
C LEU A 204 13.07 10.83 4.97
N LEU A 205 14.04 10.07 5.45
CA LEU A 205 13.79 8.79 6.10
C LEU A 205 13.60 9.08 7.59
N SER A 206 12.38 8.80 8.08
CA SER A 206 12.05 9.01 9.49
C SER A 206 12.69 7.93 10.35
N ASP A 207 13.40 8.34 11.39
CA ASP A 207 13.94 7.49 12.45
C ASP A 207 12.96 7.29 13.62
N PHE A 208 11.77 7.90 13.52
CA PHE A 208 10.79 7.88 14.59
C PHE A 208 10.39 6.47 15.03
N VAL A 209 10.19 5.56 14.07
CA VAL A 209 9.87 4.16 14.37
C VAL A 209 11.07 3.45 14.98
N GLU A 210 12.27 3.68 14.44
CA GLU A 210 13.52 3.10 14.93
C GLU A 210 13.81 3.48 16.38
N GLU A 211 13.54 4.74 16.76
CA GLU A 211 13.79 5.25 18.11
C GLU A 211 12.72 4.86 19.14
N HIS A 212 11.47 4.59 18.70
CA HIS A 212 10.33 4.46 19.61
C HIS A 212 9.61 3.11 19.52
N ALA A 213 9.99 2.22 18.59
CA ALA A 213 9.33 0.92 18.47
C ALA A 213 9.53 0.07 19.74
N VAL A 214 8.42 -0.47 20.24
CA VAL A 214 8.41 -1.35 21.42
C VAL A 214 8.65 -2.80 21.04
N LEU A 215 8.40 -3.16 19.79
CA LEU A 215 8.51 -4.50 19.25
C LEU A 215 9.53 -4.52 18.11
N SER A 216 10.37 -5.53 18.07
CA SER A 216 11.29 -5.73 16.94
C SER A 216 10.51 -5.96 15.65
N GLY A 217 10.84 -5.20 14.59
CA GLY A 217 10.10 -5.17 13.33
C GLY A 217 8.74 -4.47 13.42
N GLY A 218 8.55 -3.62 14.45
CA GLY A 218 7.35 -2.80 14.60
C GLY A 218 7.26 -1.71 13.53
N ASP A 219 6.04 -1.28 13.26
CA ASP A 219 5.75 -0.17 12.37
C ASP A 219 5.04 0.99 13.11
N ILE A 220 4.80 2.10 12.43
CA ILE A 220 4.10 3.25 13.03
C ILE A 220 2.68 2.88 13.50
N ALA A 221 2.05 1.89 12.90
CA ALA A 221 0.73 1.42 13.30
C ALA A 221 0.75 0.65 14.63
N ASP A 222 1.87 0.05 15.00
CA ASP A 222 2.03 -0.65 16.28
C ASP A 222 2.29 0.31 17.46
N MET A 223 2.68 1.56 17.17
CA MET A 223 2.99 2.57 18.19
C MET A 223 1.76 3.33 18.69
N ILE A 224 0.63 3.14 18.02
CA ILE A 224 -0.59 3.85 18.35
C ILE A 224 -1.41 3.01 19.32
N GLY A 225 -1.70 3.58 20.49
CA GLY A 225 -2.62 3.00 21.46
C GLY A 225 -4.05 2.98 20.89
N TYR A 226 -4.40 1.90 20.17
CA TYR A 226 -5.76 1.75 19.60
C TYR A 226 -6.86 1.78 20.67
N GLU A 227 -6.54 1.46 21.91
CA GLU A 227 -7.46 1.53 23.04
C GLU A 227 -7.89 2.96 23.32
N GLU A 228 -6.97 3.91 23.30
CA GLU A 228 -7.28 5.33 23.47
C GLU A 228 -8.13 5.91 22.33
N LEU A 229 -7.98 5.36 21.11
CA LEU A 229 -8.78 5.78 19.96
C LEU A 229 -10.20 5.20 20.01
N ARG A 230 -10.38 4.01 20.57
CA ARG A 230 -11.71 3.40 20.78
C ARG A 230 -12.52 4.18 21.81
N GLU A 231 -11.91 4.51 22.94
CA GLU A 231 -12.55 5.29 24.01
C GLU A 231 -13.02 6.69 23.58
N ARG A 232 -12.38 7.27 22.55
CA ARG A 232 -12.80 8.56 21.99
C ARG A 232 -13.98 8.48 21.03
N ASN A 233 -14.29 7.29 20.52
CA ASN A 233 -15.33 7.05 19.52
C ASN A 233 -16.59 6.37 20.11
N GLU A 234 -16.57 6.01 21.42
CA GLU A 234 -17.72 5.58 22.22
C GLU A 234 -18.39 6.79 22.90
#